data_6562334a768cac867f2d656f01ebd634
#
_entry.id   6562334a768cac867f2d656f01ebd634
#
_cell.length_a   1.000
_cell.length_b   1.000
_cell.length_c   1.000
_cell.angle_alpha   90.00
_cell.angle_beta   90.00
_cell.angle_gamma   90.00
#
_symmetry.space_group_name_H-M   'P 1'
#
loop_
_entity.id
_entity.type
_entity.pdbx_description
1 polymer ?
#
loop_
_entity_poly.entity_id
_entity_poly.type
_entity_poly.pdbx_seq_one_letter_code
_entity_poly.pdbx_strand_id
1 'polypeptide(L)'
;MEGHFFKPNCKCPKDAKKCTCGATWSYIVDIGIDPKTGKRKQDKKGGFKTKASAHIACGVVIQEVEQGAYIKESDITFENFSKEWLADYENTGKKKKESTILVRKLEIARLLPFLGKSKMKDITRKQYQGAINSLKEKKLSQSTIIGSYTTGRMIFRKSVEFEQIKKDPTQYTSIPKSVKTIDELEEEEEMVKYLEKGELTIFLQTAKDKGLGKDYLTYLFLAYTGMRVGELCALKWKDIDFVEGSVNITKTYYNPKCNAKKYKLTTPKTKSSKRKISIEEIVLEELKKHKAKQNIILMKNRGSYHDKGFIFAKGINDLGYPEHINTIGRHMHSLLKEAGLNTSLTPHSLRHTHTSLLAEAGVSLPEIMERLGHKYEKTTTWVYTHTTKTMKKEASRKFSELMKSL
;
A
#
# COMPACT_ATOMS: atom_id res chain seq x y z
N MET A 1 -32.31 29.90 -23.80
CA MET A 1 -32.96 28.58 -23.94
C MET A 1 -34.30 28.57 -23.25
N GLU A 2 -35.34 27.90 -23.81
CA GLU A 2 -36.64 27.77 -23.16
C GLU A 2 -36.95 26.32 -22.82
N GLY A 3 -37.55 26.10 -21.64
CA GLY A 3 -37.99 24.78 -21.19
C GLY A 3 -39.43 24.50 -21.58
N HIS A 4 -39.75 23.29 -22.02
CA HIS A 4 -41.11 22.85 -22.26
C HIS A 4 -41.67 22.16 -21.01
N PHE A 5 -42.88 22.58 -20.52
CA PHE A 5 -43.51 22.12 -19.29
C PHE A 5 -44.80 21.38 -19.56
N PHE A 6 -44.93 20.16 -19.06
CA PHE A 6 -46.09 19.30 -19.31
C PHE A 6 -46.36 18.33 -18.16
N LYS A 7 -47.51 17.66 -18.19
CA LYS A 7 -47.89 16.61 -17.24
C LYS A 7 -48.01 15.27 -17.98
N PRO A 8 -47.01 14.40 -17.99
CA PRO A 8 -46.98 13.21 -18.86
C PRO A 8 -48.13 12.22 -18.61
N ASN A 9 -48.65 12.12 -17.39
CA ASN A 9 -49.64 11.14 -17.00
C ASN A 9 -50.98 11.80 -16.61
N CYS A 10 -51.28 12.97 -17.17
CA CYS A 10 -52.55 13.64 -16.89
C CYS A 10 -53.70 12.97 -17.63
N LYS A 11 -54.70 12.52 -16.88
CA LYS A 11 -55.92 11.90 -17.40
C LYS A 11 -57.11 12.88 -17.50
N CYS A 12 -56.91 14.16 -17.17
CA CYS A 12 -57.95 15.17 -17.26
C CYS A 12 -58.18 15.53 -18.74
N PRO A 13 -59.44 15.96 -19.08
CA PRO A 13 -59.73 16.54 -20.42
C PRO A 13 -58.82 17.74 -20.67
N LYS A 14 -58.45 17.94 -21.98
CA LYS A 14 -57.51 19.00 -22.38
C LYS A 14 -58.02 20.40 -22.01
N ASP A 15 -59.32 20.58 -21.87
CA ASP A 15 -60.00 21.84 -21.60
C ASP A 15 -60.25 22.07 -20.09
N ALA A 16 -59.83 21.16 -19.23
CA ALA A 16 -60.04 21.27 -17.80
C ALA A 16 -59.24 22.44 -17.20
N LYS A 17 -59.97 23.43 -16.61
CA LYS A 17 -59.35 24.61 -15.95
C LYS A 17 -58.45 24.25 -14.77
N LYS A 18 -58.69 23.12 -14.13
CA LYS A 18 -57.83 22.60 -13.03
C LYS A 18 -57.63 21.08 -13.19
N CYS A 19 -56.42 20.62 -13.00
CA CYS A 19 -56.10 19.21 -13.01
C CYS A 19 -56.38 18.56 -11.65
N THR A 20 -57.34 17.61 -11.58
CA THR A 20 -57.74 16.89 -10.37
C THR A 20 -57.19 15.48 -10.26
N CYS A 21 -56.48 14.99 -11.30
CA CYS A 21 -55.97 13.62 -11.35
C CYS A 21 -54.64 13.39 -10.60
N GLY A 22 -54.12 14.40 -9.89
CA GLY A 22 -52.85 14.27 -9.14
C GLY A 22 -51.57 14.17 -9.97
N ALA A 23 -51.66 14.32 -11.30
CA ALA A 23 -50.51 14.24 -12.17
C ALA A 23 -49.46 15.34 -11.88
N THR A 24 -48.21 14.96 -11.78
CA THR A 24 -47.10 15.87 -11.50
C THR A 24 -46.58 16.55 -12.77
N TRP A 25 -45.96 17.73 -12.58
CA TRP A 25 -45.34 18.47 -13.64
C TRP A 25 -43.97 17.89 -14.01
N SER A 26 -43.63 18.00 -15.28
CA SER A 26 -42.32 17.66 -15.85
C SER A 26 -41.82 18.76 -16.74
N TYR A 27 -40.54 18.89 -16.90
CA TYR A 27 -39.94 19.76 -17.93
C TYR A 27 -39.04 18.95 -18.87
N ILE A 28 -38.85 19.47 -20.07
CA ILE A 28 -37.80 19.08 -21.02
C ILE A 28 -37.10 20.36 -21.43
N VAL A 29 -35.75 20.33 -21.45
CA VAL A 29 -34.91 21.43 -21.91
C VAL A 29 -33.77 20.88 -22.77
N ASP A 30 -33.41 21.60 -23.83
CA ASP A 30 -32.30 21.28 -24.67
C ASP A 30 -30.99 21.62 -23.95
N ILE A 31 -30.05 20.69 -23.93
CA ILE A 31 -28.74 20.82 -23.26
C ILE A 31 -27.58 20.74 -24.26
N GLY A 32 -27.83 20.89 -25.55
CA GLY A 32 -26.85 20.88 -26.63
C GLY A 32 -27.02 19.72 -27.60
N ILE A 33 -25.95 19.41 -28.31
CA ILE A 33 -25.89 18.36 -29.33
C ILE A 33 -24.93 17.28 -28.84
N ASP A 34 -25.30 16.01 -28.96
CA ASP A 34 -24.40 14.90 -28.69
C ASP A 34 -23.32 14.83 -29.77
N PRO A 35 -22.05 15.03 -29.45
CA PRO A 35 -20.96 15.05 -30.44
C PRO A 35 -20.75 13.71 -31.16
N LYS A 36 -21.23 12.61 -30.59
CA LYS A 36 -21.10 11.26 -31.22
C LYS A 36 -22.22 10.98 -32.21
N THR A 37 -23.42 11.44 -31.95
CA THR A 37 -24.61 11.08 -32.75
C THR A 37 -25.16 12.24 -33.57
N GLY A 38 -24.70 13.50 -33.32
CA GLY A 38 -25.22 14.70 -33.94
C GLY A 38 -26.67 15.04 -33.55
N LYS A 39 -27.30 14.29 -32.65
CA LYS A 39 -28.67 14.48 -32.21
C LYS A 39 -28.77 15.47 -31.05
N ARG A 40 -29.91 16.16 -30.96
CA ARG A 40 -30.22 17.02 -29.82
C ARG A 40 -30.21 16.21 -28.53
N LYS A 41 -29.48 16.70 -27.55
CA LYS A 41 -29.43 16.14 -26.22
C LYS A 41 -30.36 16.95 -25.30
N GLN A 42 -31.27 16.26 -24.62
CA GLN A 42 -32.27 16.88 -23.78
C GLN A 42 -32.17 16.38 -22.35
N ASP A 43 -32.42 17.28 -21.39
CA ASP A 43 -32.69 16.90 -19.99
C ASP A 43 -34.19 16.93 -19.72
N LYS A 44 -34.66 15.83 -19.12
CA LYS A 44 -36.08 15.65 -18.76
C LYS A 44 -36.19 15.28 -17.29
N LYS A 45 -36.95 16.06 -16.52
CA LYS A 45 -37.18 15.75 -15.13
C LYS A 45 -38.67 15.97 -14.79
N GLY A 46 -39.21 15.06 -13.99
CA GLY A 46 -40.62 15.08 -13.55
C GLY A 46 -40.75 14.93 -12.05
N GLY A 47 -42.02 14.80 -11.59
CA GLY A 47 -42.32 14.63 -10.16
C GLY A 47 -42.61 15.95 -9.41
N PHE A 48 -42.69 17.08 -10.11
CA PHE A 48 -42.95 18.39 -9.49
C PHE A 48 -44.42 18.56 -9.16
N LYS A 49 -44.71 18.96 -7.92
CA LYS A 49 -46.11 19.19 -7.48
C LYS A 49 -46.73 20.41 -8.16
N THR A 50 -45.94 21.44 -8.45
CA THR A 50 -46.40 22.70 -9.08
C THR A 50 -45.61 23.02 -10.33
N LYS A 51 -46.26 23.80 -11.25
CA LYS A 51 -45.57 24.31 -12.45
C LYS A 51 -44.40 25.23 -12.07
N ALA A 52 -44.57 26.04 -11.03
CA ALA A 52 -43.54 26.95 -10.54
C ALA A 52 -42.29 26.20 -10.06
N SER A 53 -42.47 25.09 -9.32
CA SER A 53 -41.29 24.27 -8.91
C SER A 53 -40.55 23.62 -10.10
N ALA A 54 -41.32 23.24 -11.15
CA ALA A 54 -40.68 22.75 -12.37
C ALA A 54 -39.93 23.87 -13.11
N HIS A 55 -40.46 25.10 -13.15
CA HIS A 55 -39.79 26.27 -13.74
C HIS A 55 -38.49 26.60 -13.02
N ILE A 56 -38.48 26.64 -11.68
CA ILE A 56 -37.27 26.90 -10.90
C ILE A 56 -36.20 25.84 -11.19
N ALA A 57 -36.59 24.56 -11.17
CA ALA A 57 -35.65 23.49 -11.45
C ALA A 57 -35.09 23.52 -12.88
N CYS A 58 -35.92 23.85 -13.87
CA CYS A 58 -35.50 24.04 -15.24
C CYS A 58 -34.54 25.23 -15.41
N GLY A 59 -34.84 26.36 -14.73
CA GLY A 59 -34.00 27.55 -14.75
C GLY A 59 -32.60 27.30 -14.27
N VAL A 60 -32.44 26.50 -13.22
CA VAL A 60 -31.12 26.07 -12.71
C VAL A 60 -30.34 25.29 -13.82
N VAL A 61 -31.02 24.36 -14.52
CA VAL A 61 -30.41 23.60 -15.60
C VAL A 61 -29.99 24.50 -16.77
N ILE A 62 -30.85 25.45 -17.16
CA ILE A 62 -30.56 26.42 -18.22
C ILE A 62 -29.29 27.23 -17.84
N GLN A 63 -29.25 27.76 -16.64
CA GLN A 63 -28.12 28.54 -16.13
C GLN A 63 -26.82 27.70 -16.13
N GLU A 64 -26.87 26.45 -15.68
CA GLU A 64 -25.70 25.54 -15.71
C GLU A 64 -25.23 25.27 -17.16
N VAL A 65 -26.17 25.11 -18.10
CA VAL A 65 -25.84 24.91 -19.53
C VAL A 65 -25.21 26.16 -20.13
N GLU A 66 -25.77 27.34 -19.88
CA GLU A 66 -25.24 28.61 -20.36
C GLU A 66 -23.85 28.94 -19.80
N GLN A 67 -23.57 28.53 -18.57
CA GLN A 67 -22.26 28.65 -17.93
C GLN A 67 -21.28 27.54 -18.32
N GLY A 68 -21.68 26.56 -19.15
CA GLY A 68 -20.87 25.40 -19.51
C GLY A 68 -20.60 24.44 -18.34
N ALA A 69 -21.37 24.57 -17.25
CA ALA A 69 -21.18 23.81 -16.00
C ALA A 69 -22.19 22.64 -15.86
N TYR A 70 -23.01 22.41 -16.89
CA TYR A 70 -24.01 21.34 -16.83
C TYR A 70 -23.39 19.96 -16.91
N ILE A 71 -23.56 19.17 -15.85
CA ILE A 71 -23.16 17.77 -15.79
C ILE A 71 -24.41 16.92 -15.64
N LYS A 72 -24.61 15.98 -16.58
CA LYS A 72 -25.64 14.95 -16.44
C LYS A 72 -25.10 13.83 -15.59
N GLU A 73 -25.44 13.85 -14.31
CA GLU A 73 -24.99 12.83 -13.38
C GLU A 73 -25.39 11.41 -13.81
N SER A 74 -24.47 10.49 -13.65
CA SER A 74 -24.66 9.09 -14.03
C SER A 74 -25.38 8.30 -12.92
N ASP A 75 -26.15 7.29 -13.34
CA ASP A 75 -26.78 6.31 -12.44
C ASP A 75 -25.85 5.15 -12.06
N ILE A 76 -24.56 5.24 -12.42
CA ILE A 76 -23.57 4.22 -12.13
C ILE A 76 -23.41 4.00 -10.62
N THR A 77 -23.34 2.73 -10.20
CA THR A 77 -23.10 2.38 -8.79
C THR A 77 -21.61 2.52 -8.43
N PHE A 78 -21.32 2.66 -7.14
CA PHE A 78 -19.94 2.71 -6.65
C PHE A 78 -19.16 1.45 -7.05
N GLU A 79 -19.78 0.27 -6.99
CA GLU A 79 -19.12 -0.98 -7.41
C GLU A 79 -18.71 -0.94 -8.89
N ASN A 80 -19.62 -0.53 -9.78
CA ASN A 80 -19.34 -0.50 -11.21
C ASN A 80 -18.29 0.56 -11.55
N PHE A 81 -18.47 1.78 -11.02
CA PHE A 81 -17.48 2.84 -11.25
C PHE A 81 -16.10 2.51 -10.67
N SER A 82 -16.03 1.84 -9.52
CA SER A 82 -14.74 1.41 -8.95
C SER A 82 -14.01 0.39 -9.81
N LYS A 83 -14.74 -0.47 -10.55
CA LYS A 83 -14.16 -1.39 -11.54
C LYS A 83 -13.60 -0.64 -12.75
N GLU A 84 -14.36 0.32 -13.29
CA GLU A 84 -13.93 1.19 -14.39
C GLU A 84 -12.71 2.02 -13.99
N TRP A 85 -12.77 2.65 -12.81
CA TRP A 85 -11.65 3.40 -12.25
C TRP A 85 -10.39 2.56 -12.10
N LEU A 86 -10.53 1.32 -11.63
CA LEU A 86 -9.38 0.44 -11.43
C LEU A 86 -8.73 0.05 -12.77
N ALA A 87 -9.53 -0.20 -13.80
CA ALA A 87 -9.04 -0.47 -15.14
C ALA A 87 -8.32 0.74 -15.74
N ASP A 88 -8.88 1.95 -15.56
CA ASP A 88 -8.23 3.19 -15.95
C ASP A 88 -6.93 3.41 -15.16
N TYR A 89 -6.97 3.23 -13.84
CA TYR A 89 -5.81 3.37 -12.95
C TYR A 89 -4.67 2.43 -13.33
N GLU A 90 -4.97 1.21 -13.80
CA GLU A 90 -3.99 0.21 -14.26
C GLU A 90 -3.31 0.65 -15.55
N ASN A 91 -4.06 1.24 -16.49
CA ASN A 91 -3.63 1.52 -17.86
C ASN A 91 -3.12 2.95 -18.06
N THR A 92 -3.50 3.91 -17.21
CA THR A 92 -3.17 5.33 -17.40
C THR A 92 -1.83 5.69 -16.77
N GLY A 93 -0.99 6.38 -17.55
CA GLY A 93 0.30 6.93 -17.12
C GLY A 93 1.40 5.87 -17.01
N LYS A 94 2.30 6.03 -16.01
CA LYS A 94 3.36 5.04 -15.78
C LYS A 94 2.76 3.72 -15.32
N LYS A 95 3.15 2.61 -15.98
CA LYS A 95 2.72 1.26 -15.63
C LYS A 95 2.83 0.99 -14.13
N LYS A 96 1.69 0.73 -13.50
CA LYS A 96 1.63 0.46 -12.06
C LYS A 96 2.14 -0.95 -11.75
N LYS A 97 2.77 -1.12 -10.59
CA LYS A 97 3.18 -2.46 -10.14
C LYS A 97 1.95 -3.28 -9.76
N GLU A 98 1.95 -4.56 -10.09
CA GLU A 98 0.88 -5.51 -9.73
C GLU A 98 0.55 -5.47 -8.22
N SER A 99 1.58 -5.31 -7.37
CA SER A 99 1.38 -5.16 -5.92
C SER A 99 0.54 -3.94 -5.55
N THR A 100 0.71 -2.82 -6.26
CA THR A 100 -0.08 -1.60 -6.02
C THR A 100 -1.53 -1.81 -6.45
N ILE A 101 -1.74 -2.45 -7.60
CA ILE A 101 -3.08 -2.77 -8.09
C ILE A 101 -3.81 -3.72 -7.13
N LEU A 102 -3.11 -4.75 -6.63
CA LEU A 102 -3.67 -5.67 -5.64
C LEU A 102 -4.09 -4.94 -4.35
N VAL A 103 -3.26 -4.03 -3.86
CA VAL A 103 -3.60 -3.21 -2.67
C VAL A 103 -4.86 -2.38 -2.95
N ARG A 104 -4.99 -1.71 -4.10
CA ARG A 104 -6.20 -0.96 -4.46
C ARG A 104 -7.43 -1.86 -4.55
N LYS A 105 -7.30 -3.07 -5.11
CA LYS A 105 -8.41 -4.06 -5.12
C LYS A 105 -8.89 -4.41 -3.72
N LEU A 106 -7.97 -4.65 -2.79
CA LEU A 106 -8.30 -4.97 -1.40
C LEU A 106 -8.93 -3.77 -0.66
N GLU A 107 -8.46 -2.56 -0.92
CA GLU A 107 -9.00 -1.32 -0.34
C GLU A 107 -10.42 -1.04 -0.84
N ILE A 108 -10.67 -1.22 -2.15
CA ILE A 108 -12.02 -1.15 -2.73
C ILE A 108 -12.94 -2.20 -2.09
N ALA A 109 -12.48 -3.45 -2.00
CA ALA A 109 -13.28 -4.55 -1.45
C ALA A 109 -13.76 -4.27 -0.01
N ARG A 110 -13.01 -3.48 0.77
CA ARG A 110 -13.43 -3.06 2.12
C ARG A 110 -14.54 -2.01 2.10
N LEU A 111 -14.65 -1.19 1.06
CA LEU A 111 -15.68 -0.16 0.90
C LEU A 111 -16.97 -0.71 0.28
N LEU A 112 -16.89 -1.75 -0.54
CA LEU A 112 -18.04 -2.34 -1.25
C LEU A 112 -19.23 -2.71 -0.34
N PRO A 113 -19.05 -3.30 0.86
CA PRO A 113 -20.16 -3.65 1.73
C PRO A 113 -21.01 -2.45 2.16
N PHE A 114 -20.43 -1.25 2.17
CA PHE A 114 -21.09 -0.03 2.65
C PHE A 114 -21.62 0.84 1.50
N LEU A 115 -20.90 0.92 0.38
CA LEU A 115 -21.14 1.86 -0.70
C LEU A 115 -21.49 1.18 -2.04
N GLY A 116 -21.19 -0.11 -2.20
CA GLY A 116 -21.17 -0.80 -3.49
C GLY A 116 -22.47 -0.66 -4.29
N LYS A 117 -23.61 -0.85 -3.66
CA LYS A 117 -24.94 -0.80 -4.30
C LYS A 117 -25.49 0.62 -4.51
N SER A 118 -24.91 1.61 -3.85
CA SER A 118 -25.35 3.01 -3.94
C SER A 118 -24.89 3.62 -5.26
N LYS A 119 -25.74 4.43 -5.89
CA LYS A 119 -25.35 5.24 -7.04
C LYS A 119 -24.34 6.29 -6.61
N MET A 120 -23.31 6.53 -7.42
CA MET A 120 -22.24 7.50 -7.12
C MET A 120 -22.78 8.87 -6.73
N LYS A 121 -23.81 9.37 -7.44
CA LYS A 121 -24.45 10.68 -7.19
C LYS A 121 -25.23 10.76 -5.89
N ASP A 122 -25.70 9.62 -5.35
CA ASP A 122 -26.54 9.57 -4.14
C ASP A 122 -25.71 9.37 -2.87
N ILE A 123 -24.41 9.07 -3.01
CA ILE A 123 -23.51 8.89 -1.86
C ILE A 123 -23.20 10.25 -1.23
N THR A 124 -23.68 10.42 -0.01
CA THR A 124 -23.46 11.64 0.78
C THR A 124 -22.16 11.57 1.57
N ARG A 125 -21.68 12.74 2.03
CA ARG A 125 -20.52 12.83 2.96
C ARG A 125 -20.73 11.99 4.21
N LYS A 126 -21.96 12.01 4.78
CA LYS A 126 -22.31 11.24 5.99
C LYS A 126 -22.15 9.73 5.75
N GLN A 127 -22.60 9.24 4.59
CA GLN A 127 -22.47 7.81 4.24
C GLN A 127 -21.01 7.41 4.03
N TYR A 128 -20.23 8.23 3.32
CA TYR A 128 -18.80 7.95 3.14
C TYR A 128 -18.05 7.95 4.48
N GLN A 129 -18.27 8.96 5.32
CA GLN A 129 -17.69 9.03 6.66
C GLN A 129 -18.11 7.83 7.52
N GLY A 130 -19.40 7.44 7.45
CA GLY A 130 -19.91 6.26 8.14
C GLY A 130 -19.22 4.98 7.72
N ALA A 131 -18.98 4.80 6.40
CA ALA A 131 -18.23 3.65 5.89
C ALA A 131 -16.79 3.60 6.48
N ILE A 132 -16.11 4.74 6.55
CA ILE A 132 -14.75 4.81 7.14
C ILE A 132 -14.78 4.54 8.65
N ASN A 133 -15.76 5.07 9.38
CA ASN A 133 -15.92 4.82 10.81
C ASN A 133 -16.16 3.31 11.10
N SER A 134 -16.99 2.66 10.27
CA SER A 134 -17.26 1.22 10.40
C SER A 134 -16.03 0.36 10.16
N LEU A 135 -15.04 0.82 9.38
CA LEU A 135 -13.74 0.13 9.25
C LEU A 135 -12.97 0.17 10.57
N LYS A 136 -13.09 1.27 11.37
CA LYS A 136 -12.48 1.36 12.70
C LYS A 136 -13.17 0.43 13.69
N GLU A 137 -14.51 0.37 13.68
CA GLU A 137 -15.28 -0.54 14.52
C GLU A 137 -14.92 -2.01 14.29
N LYS A 138 -14.55 -2.36 13.04
CA LYS A 138 -13.99 -3.69 12.69
C LYS A 138 -12.55 -3.91 13.18
N LYS A 139 -12.00 -3.03 14.02
CA LYS A 139 -10.64 -3.09 14.60
C LYS A 139 -9.53 -3.27 13.54
N LEU A 140 -9.70 -2.72 12.34
CA LEU A 140 -8.66 -2.72 11.33
C LEU A 140 -7.53 -1.76 11.72
N SER A 141 -6.31 -2.08 11.30
CA SER A 141 -5.15 -1.22 11.57
C SER A 141 -5.32 0.16 10.96
N GLN A 142 -4.78 1.19 11.61
CA GLN A 142 -4.85 2.57 11.15
C GLN A 142 -4.35 2.73 9.70
N SER A 143 -3.26 2.04 9.33
CA SER A 143 -2.73 2.05 7.97
C SER A 143 -3.71 1.47 6.94
N THR A 144 -4.47 0.44 7.31
CA THR A 144 -5.51 -0.17 6.47
C THR A 144 -6.68 0.79 6.24
N ILE A 145 -7.10 1.51 7.29
CA ILE A 145 -8.15 2.53 7.21
C ILE A 145 -7.70 3.69 6.32
N ILE A 146 -6.47 4.20 6.52
CA ILE A 146 -5.87 5.25 5.68
C ILE A 146 -5.83 4.84 4.22
N GLY A 147 -5.44 3.61 3.91
CA GLY A 147 -5.40 3.08 2.55
C GLY A 147 -6.79 3.07 1.90
N SER A 148 -7.80 2.51 2.58
CA SER A 148 -9.18 2.46 2.07
C SER A 148 -9.78 3.86 1.89
N TYR A 149 -9.57 4.76 2.86
CA TYR A 149 -9.96 6.17 2.78
C TYR A 149 -9.34 6.87 1.56
N THR A 150 -8.04 6.71 1.38
CA THR A 150 -7.30 7.34 0.27
C THR A 150 -7.79 6.84 -1.08
N THR A 151 -8.01 5.51 -1.20
CA THR A 151 -8.52 4.91 -2.44
C THR A 151 -9.94 5.37 -2.75
N GLY A 152 -10.83 5.43 -1.76
CA GLY A 152 -12.16 6.00 -1.93
C GLY A 152 -12.12 7.43 -2.44
N ARG A 153 -11.27 8.28 -1.86
CA ARG A 153 -11.06 9.66 -2.34
C ARG A 153 -10.55 9.72 -3.79
N MET A 154 -9.65 8.84 -4.17
CA MET A 154 -9.16 8.77 -5.57
C MET A 154 -10.29 8.43 -6.53
N ILE A 155 -11.17 7.50 -6.17
CA ILE A 155 -12.33 7.08 -6.97
C ILE A 155 -13.31 8.26 -7.12
N PHE A 156 -13.69 8.93 -6.02
CA PHE A 156 -14.65 10.04 -6.07
C PHE A 156 -14.08 11.26 -6.79
N ARG A 157 -12.81 11.60 -6.61
CA ARG A 157 -12.16 12.65 -7.40
C ARG A 157 -12.19 12.35 -8.89
N LYS A 158 -11.91 11.10 -9.28
CA LYS A 158 -11.95 10.70 -10.67
C LYS A 158 -13.39 10.71 -11.23
N SER A 159 -14.39 10.42 -10.41
CA SER A 159 -15.80 10.51 -10.84
C SER A 159 -16.25 11.94 -11.08
N VAL A 160 -15.72 12.92 -10.35
CA VAL A 160 -15.94 14.35 -10.64
C VAL A 160 -15.20 14.75 -11.92
N GLU A 161 -13.94 14.33 -12.08
CA GLU A 161 -13.14 14.59 -13.28
C GLU A 161 -13.80 14.03 -14.55
N PHE A 162 -14.44 12.86 -14.45
CA PHE A 162 -15.20 12.23 -15.54
C PHE A 162 -16.65 12.70 -15.64
N GLU A 163 -17.03 13.76 -14.91
CA GLU A 163 -18.36 14.35 -14.92
C GLU A 163 -19.49 13.35 -14.59
N GLN A 164 -19.17 12.29 -13.83
CA GLN A 164 -20.16 11.32 -13.37
C GLN A 164 -20.99 11.84 -12.19
N ILE A 165 -20.41 12.72 -11.40
CA ILE A 165 -21.03 13.40 -10.25
C ILE A 165 -20.58 14.86 -10.20
N LYS A 166 -21.45 15.75 -9.68
CA LYS A 166 -21.15 17.19 -9.54
C LYS A 166 -20.22 17.51 -8.39
N LYS A 167 -20.32 16.77 -7.27
CA LYS A 167 -19.60 17.08 -6.02
C LYS A 167 -18.92 15.84 -5.46
N ASP A 168 -17.71 16.01 -4.94
CA ASP A 168 -16.97 14.96 -4.25
C ASP A 168 -17.47 14.81 -2.80
N PRO A 169 -18.13 13.70 -2.44
CA PRO A 169 -18.64 13.50 -1.07
C PRO A 169 -17.52 13.24 -0.06
N THR A 170 -16.29 13.02 -0.50
CA THR A 170 -15.14 12.77 0.39
C THR A 170 -14.48 14.06 0.88
N GLN A 171 -14.90 15.23 0.34
CA GLN A 171 -14.41 16.52 0.84
C GLN A 171 -14.82 16.71 2.30
N TYR A 172 -13.88 17.23 3.10
CA TYR A 172 -14.07 17.50 4.54
C TYR A 172 -14.38 16.26 5.39
N THR A 173 -14.17 15.05 4.87
CA THR A 173 -14.18 13.83 5.68
C THR A 173 -12.83 13.64 6.34
N SER A 174 -12.81 12.92 7.46
CA SER A 174 -11.61 12.70 8.26
C SER A 174 -11.35 11.21 8.52
N ILE A 175 -10.10 10.89 8.76
CA ILE A 175 -9.72 9.53 9.17
C ILE A 175 -9.90 9.45 10.68
N PRO A 176 -10.73 8.51 11.17
CA PRO A 176 -10.93 8.36 12.61
C PRO A 176 -9.61 7.92 13.26
N LYS A 177 -9.07 8.76 14.14
CA LYS A 177 -7.90 8.45 14.95
C LYS A 177 -8.33 7.66 16.19
N SER A 178 -7.60 6.63 16.57
CA SER A 178 -7.67 6.10 17.93
C SER A 178 -6.97 7.10 18.84
N VAL A 179 -7.66 7.54 19.86
CA VAL A 179 -7.04 8.24 20.98
C VAL A 179 -6.28 7.15 21.74
N LYS A 180 -4.97 7.24 21.77
CA LYS A 180 -4.14 6.35 22.58
C LYS A 180 -4.19 6.83 24.01
N THR A 181 -4.27 5.91 24.94
CA THR A 181 -4.08 6.21 26.36
C THR A 181 -2.62 6.58 26.63
N ILE A 182 -2.35 7.20 27.77
CA ILE A 182 -0.96 7.54 28.19
C ILE A 182 -0.14 6.25 28.26
N ASP A 183 -0.69 5.20 28.84
CA ASP A 183 -0.05 3.89 28.98
C ASP A 183 0.30 3.28 27.60
N GLU A 184 -0.61 3.35 26.61
CA GLU A 184 -0.35 2.90 25.24
C GLU A 184 0.73 3.74 24.52
N LEU A 185 0.88 5.02 24.87
CA LEU A 185 1.95 5.89 24.35
C LEU A 185 3.29 5.55 24.98
N GLU A 186 3.33 5.32 26.29
CA GLU A 186 4.53 4.91 27.02
C GLU A 186 5.01 3.53 26.55
N GLU A 187 4.11 2.54 26.39
CA GLU A 187 4.44 1.23 25.82
C GLU A 187 4.96 1.32 24.37
N GLU A 188 4.45 2.22 23.53
CA GLU A 188 4.96 2.42 22.18
C GLU A 188 6.32 3.10 22.12
N GLU A 189 6.62 4.02 23.04
CA GLU A 189 7.94 4.65 23.13
C GLU A 189 9.00 3.65 23.60
N GLU A 190 8.63 2.67 24.42
CA GLU A 190 9.53 1.59 24.85
C GLU A 190 9.73 0.50 23.78
N MET A 191 8.80 0.36 22.83
CA MET A 191 8.93 -0.68 21.80
C MET A 191 9.98 -0.35 20.76
N VAL A 192 11.21 -0.75 21.05
CA VAL A 192 12.33 -0.71 20.10
C VAL A 192 12.03 -1.65 18.92
N LYS A 193 11.95 -1.09 17.73
CA LYS A 193 11.61 -1.83 16.49
C LYS A 193 12.83 -2.46 15.79
N TYR A 194 13.91 -2.66 16.51
CA TYR A 194 15.16 -3.27 16.05
C TYR A 194 15.83 -4.03 17.19
N LEU A 195 16.81 -4.87 16.87
CA LEU A 195 17.64 -5.56 17.87
C LEU A 195 18.86 -4.70 18.20
N GLU A 196 19.16 -4.51 19.46
CA GLU A 196 20.45 -3.96 19.89
C GLU A 196 21.57 -4.98 19.65
N LYS A 197 22.85 -4.56 19.73
CA LYS A 197 24.02 -5.40 19.44
C LYS A 197 24.01 -6.72 20.21
N GLY A 198 23.73 -6.68 21.51
CA GLY A 198 23.65 -7.89 22.36
C GLY A 198 22.50 -8.82 21.95
N GLU A 199 21.32 -8.25 21.70
CA GLU A 199 20.14 -9.01 21.26
C GLU A 199 20.35 -9.65 19.89
N LEU A 200 21.00 -8.93 18.94
CA LEU A 200 21.35 -9.49 17.65
C LEU A 200 22.30 -10.69 17.78
N THR A 201 23.27 -10.61 18.71
CA THR A 201 24.20 -11.72 18.97
C THR A 201 23.45 -12.94 19.48
N ILE A 202 22.55 -12.78 20.46
CA ILE A 202 21.72 -13.84 21.01
C ILE A 202 20.83 -14.45 19.90
N PHE A 203 20.19 -13.60 19.09
CA PHE A 203 19.32 -14.04 18.00
C PHE A 203 20.09 -14.86 16.95
N LEU A 204 21.26 -14.39 16.50
CA LEU A 204 22.07 -15.09 15.51
C LEU A 204 22.65 -16.40 16.08
N GLN A 205 23.03 -16.42 17.35
CA GLN A 205 23.47 -17.67 18.01
C GLN A 205 22.31 -18.67 18.09
N THR A 206 21.11 -18.24 18.50
CA THR A 206 19.91 -19.10 18.51
C THR A 206 19.57 -19.62 17.10
N ALA A 207 19.71 -18.76 16.08
CA ALA A 207 19.50 -19.17 14.68
C ALA A 207 20.54 -20.19 14.20
N LYS A 208 21.76 -20.14 14.70
CA LYS A 208 22.84 -21.09 14.41
C LYS A 208 22.59 -22.45 15.07
N ASP A 209 22.15 -22.45 16.33
CA ASP A 209 22.02 -23.65 17.15
C ASP A 209 20.68 -24.36 16.94
N LYS A 210 19.59 -23.62 16.75
CA LYS A 210 18.22 -24.13 16.70
C LYS A 210 17.50 -23.84 15.37
N GLY A 211 18.12 -23.07 14.47
CA GLY A 211 17.52 -22.71 13.18
C GLY A 211 17.49 -23.88 12.19
N LEU A 212 16.57 -23.81 11.25
CA LEU A 212 16.39 -24.83 10.22
C LEU A 212 17.23 -24.50 8.98
N GLY A 213 18.05 -25.46 8.57
CA GLY A 213 18.75 -25.45 7.29
C GLY A 213 19.61 -24.20 7.04
N LYS A 214 19.00 -23.18 6.40
CA LYS A 214 19.67 -21.92 6.01
C LYS A 214 19.29 -20.70 6.86
N ASP A 215 18.56 -20.88 7.97
CA ASP A 215 18.05 -19.77 8.78
C ASP A 215 19.16 -18.87 9.30
N TYR A 216 20.22 -19.45 9.86
CA TYR A 216 21.39 -18.71 10.31
C TYR A 216 21.97 -17.82 9.19
N LEU A 217 22.27 -18.38 8.03
CA LEU A 217 22.77 -17.61 6.88
C LEU A 217 21.78 -16.54 6.43
N THR A 218 20.47 -16.84 6.43
CA THR A 218 19.42 -15.90 6.04
C THR A 218 19.42 -14.65 6.91
N TYR A 219 19.46 -14.83 8.23
CA TYR A 219 19.40 -13.69 9.16
C TYR A 219 20.74 -12.99 9.30
N LEU A 220 21.85 -13.72 9.25
CA LEU A 220 23.19 -13.16 9.18
C LEU A 220 23.31 -12.24 7.95
N PHE A 221 22.89 -12.72 6.77
CA PHE A 221 22.95 -11.95 5.54
C PHE A 221 22.07 -10.70 5.60
N LEU A 222 20.85 -10.79 6.14
CA LEU A 222 19.95 -9.64 6.33
C LEU A 222 20.55 -8.62 7.30
N ALA A 223 21.12 -9.06 8.42
CA ALA A 223 21.70 -8.19 9.43
C ALA A 223 22.94 -7.45 8.90
N TYR A 224 23.82 -8.12 8.16
CA TYR A 224 25.07 -7.54 7.65
C TYR A 224 24.90 -6.68 6.40
N THR A 225 23.85 -6.89 5.61
CA THR A 225 23.62 -6.13 4.37
C THR A 225 22.50 -5.10 4.47
N GLY A 226 21.62 -5.23 5.45
CA GLY A 226 20.43 -4.38 5.58
C GLY A 226 19.47 -4.48 4.39
N MET A 227 19.59 -5.51 3.51
CA MET A 227 18.72 -5.63 2.36
C MET A 227 17.28 -6.00 2.75
N ARG A 228 16.35 -5.77 1.83
CA ARG A 228 14.95 -6.18 2.03
C ARG A 228 14.82 -7.69 1.84
N VAL A 229 13.95 -8.34 2.63
CA VAL A 229 13.72 -9.79 2.52
C VAL A 229 13.29 -10.22 1.12
N GLY A 230 12.54 -9.40 0.39
CA GLY A 230 12.19 -9.68 -1.00
C GLY A 230 13.37 -9.59 -1.97
N GLU A 231 14.37 -8.77 -1.67
CA GLU A 231 15.64 -8.70 -2.41
C GLU A 231 16.47 -9.97 -2.14
N LEU A 232 16.54 -10.40 -0.88
CA LEU A 232 17.22 -11.65 -0.48
C LEU A 232 16.61 -12.87 -1.17
N CYS A 233 15.29 -13.05 -1.16
CA CYS A 233 14.63 -14.17 -1.85
C CYS A 233 14.87 -14.18 -3.36
N ALA A 234 15.23 -13.04 -3.96
CA ALA A 234 15.51 -12.91 -5.39
C ALA A 234 16.97 -13.13 -5.75
N LEU A 235 17.88 -13.23 -4.76
CA LEU A 235 19.33 -13.37 -5.02
C LEU A 235 19.66 -14.69 -5.69
N LYS A 236 20.58 -14.58 -6.64
CA LYS A 236 21.17 -15.72 -7.35
C LYS A 236 22.68 -15.76 -7.14
N TRP A 237 23.30 -16.92 -7.29
CA TRP A 237 24.75 -17.07 -7.16
C TRP A 237 25.55 -16.11 -8.05
N LYS A 238 25.05 -15.79 -9.24
CA LYS A 238 25.68 -14.83 -10.15
C LYS A 238 25.64 -13.38 -9.65
N ASP A 239 24.85 -13.07 -8.63
CA ASP A 239 24.77 -11.73 -8.04
C ASP A 239 25.82 -11.51 -6.93
N ILE A 240 26.55 -12.58 -6.54
CA ILE A 240 27.65 -12.54 -5.57
C ILE A 240 28.99 -12.57 -6.31
N ASP A 241 29.82 -11.62 -6.02
CA ASP A 241 31.21 -11.62 -6.39
C ASP A 241 32.05 -12.06 -5.19
N PHE A 242 32.59 -13.29 -5.26
CA PHE A 242 33.40 -13.85 -4.18
C PHE A 242 34.85 -13.31 -4.17
N VAL A 243 35.32 -12.69 -5.27
CA VAL A 243 36.65 -12.10 -5.36
C VAL A 243 36.66 -10.72 -4.73
N GLU A 244 35.69 -9.88 -5.15
CA GLU A 244 35.53 -8.54 -4.56
C GLU A 244 34.80 -8.53 -3.21
N GLY A 245 34.23 -9.65 -2.77
CA GLY A 245 33.39 -9.68 -1.56
C GLY A 245 32.17 -8.77 -1.65
N SER A 246 31.38 -8.89 -2.73
CA SER A 246 30.29 -7.98 -2.95
C SER A 246 29.00 -8.65 -3.45
N VAL A 247 27.86 -8.02 -3.22
CA VAL A 247 26.53 -8.43 -3.72
C VAL A 247 25.90 -7.35 -4.56
N ASN A 248 25.36 -7.73 -5.73
CA ASN A 248 24.66 -6.84 -6.64
C ASN A 248 23.14 -7.01 -6.51
N ILE A 249 22.46 -6.01 -5.99
CA ILE A 249 21.03 -6.02 -5.73
C ILE A 249 20.28 -5.32 -6.86
N THR A 250 19.65 -6.10 -7.74
CA THR A 250 19.00 -5.59 -8.97
C THR A 250 17.53 -5.98 -9.11
N LYS A 251 17.03 -6.86 -8.25
CA LYS A 251 15.69 -7.46 -8.37
C LYS A 251 15.08 -7.76 -7.00
N THR A 252 13.77 -7.95 -6.98
CA THR A 252 13.01 -8.34 -5.79
C THR A 252 12.00 -9.41 -6.15
N TYR A 253 11.77 -10.32 -5.21
CA TYR A 253 10.80 -11.40 -5.30
C TYR A 253 9.39 -10.89 -5.05
N TYR A 254 8.44 -11.33 -5.88
CA TYR A 254 7.03 -11.04 -5.75
C TYR A 254 6.19 -12.29 -5.95
N ASN A 255 5.42 -12.66 -4.96
CA ASN A 255 4.53 -13.83 -4.99
C ASN A 255 3.36 -13.67 -4.01
N PRO A 256 2.32 -12.92 -4.37
CA PRO A 256 1.22 -12.60 -3.47
C PRO A 256 0.31 -13.81 -3.16
N LYS A 257 0.32 -14.82 -4.02
CA LYS A 257 -0.52 -16.03 -3.87
C LYS A 257 0.19 -17.20 -3.18
N CYS A 258 1.41 -17.00 -2.70
CA CYS A 258 2.22 -18.02 -2.04
C CYS A 258 2.43 -19.31 -2.84
N ASN A 259 2.25 -19.28 -4.17
CA ASN A 259 2.48 -20.41 -5.04
C ASN A 259 3.93 -20.44 -5.50
N ALA A 260 4.74 -21.40 -5.04
CA ALA A 260 6.16 -21.49 -5.32
C ALA A 260 6.49 -21.43 -6.83
N LYS A 261 5.65 -22.06 -7.66
CA LYS A 261 5.85 -22.14 -9.12
C LYS A 261 5.45 -20.85 -9.87
N LYS A 262 4.63 -19.97 -9.23
CA LYS A 262 4.09 -18.73 -9.85
C LYS A 262 4.70 -17.46 -9.26
N TYR A 263 5.98 -17.47 -8.92
CA TYR A 263 6.71 -16.29 -8.50
C TYR A 263 7.06 -15.38 -9.67
N LYS A 264 7.29 -14.11 -9.39
CA LYS A 264 7.83 -13.13 -10.35
C LYS A 264 9.05 -12.45 -9.74
N LEU A 265 10.04 -12.17 -10.58
CA LEU A 265 11.14 -11.27 -10.24
C LEU A 265 10.83 -9.91 -10.83
N THR A 266 10.76 -8.90 -10.00
CA THR A 266 10.44 -7.53 -10.42
C THR A 266 11.62 -6.60 -10.17
N THR A 267 11.69 -5.52 -10.94
CA THR A 267 12.68 -4.46 -10.70
C THR A 267 12.38 -3.74 -9.38
N PRO A 268 13.39 -3.23 -8.68
CA PRO A 268 13.18 -2.38 -7.51
C PRO A 268 12.32 -1.16 -7.82
N LYS A 269 11.76 -0.50 -6.76
CA LYS A 269 10.84 0.64 -6.93
C LYS A 269 11.51 1.88 -7.52
N THR A 270 12.78 2.10 -7.23
CA THR A 270 13.55 3.29 -7.64
C THR A 270 14.86 2.89 -8.28
N LYS A 271 15.46 3.78 -9.08
CA LYS A 271 16.81 3.57 -9.65
C LYS A 271 17.86 3.41 -8.54
N SER A 272 17.75 4.16 -7.45
CA SER A 272 18.64 4.10 -6.28
C SER A 272 18.57 2.76 -5.52
N SER A 273 17.53 1.98 -5.72
CA SER A 273 17.42 0.64 -5.11
C SER A 273 18.29 -0.41 -5.80
N LYS A 274 18.81 -0.15 -7.00
CA LYS A 274 19.88 -0.95 -7.61
C LYS A 274 21.20 -0.50 -7.02
N ARG A 275 21.89 -1.41 -6.36
CA ARG A 275 23.12 -1.09 -5.62
C ARG A 275 24.02 -2.29 -5.50
N LYS A 276 25.31 -2.04 -5.30
CA LYS A 276 26.34 -3.02 -4.96
C LYS A 276 26.72 -2.78 -3.49
N ILE A 277 26.76 -3.82 -2.69
CA ILE A 277 27.09 -3.76 -1.25
C ILE A 277 28.26 -4.68 -1.00
N SER A 278 29.27 -4.23 -0.26
CA SER A 278 30.35 -5.07 0.26
C SER A 278 29.81 -6.05 1.30
N ILE A 279 30.30 -7.27 1.27
CA ILE A 279 29.94 -8.38 2.15
C ILE A 279 31.15 -8.71 3.01
N GLU A 280 30.97 -8.82 4.32
CA GLU A 280 32.01 -9.21 5.26
C GLU A 280 32.40 -10.69 5.09
N GLU A 281 33.66 -11.03 5.40
CA GLU A 281 34.23 -12.39 5.19
C GLU A 281 33.42 -13.47 5.89
N ILE A 282 32.92 -13.21 7.11
CA ILE A 282 32.07 -14.16 7.85
C ILE A 282 30.82 -14.57 7.06
N VAL A 283 30.25 -13.65 6.30
CA VAL A 283 29.05 -13.91 5.46
C VAL A 283 29.47 -14.68 4.20
N LEU A 284 30.63 -14.35 3.61
CA LEU A 284 31.16 -15.04 2.43
C LEU A 284 31.49 -16.51 2.74
N GLU A 285 32.07 -16.78 3.89
CA GLU A 285 32.36 -18.15 4.34
C GLU A 285 31.10 -18.98 4.50
N GLU A 286 30.07 -18.43 5.13
CA GLU A 286 28.77 -19.11 5.28
C GLU A 286 28.07 -19.32 3.93
N LEU A 287 28.22 -18.38 2.97
CA LEU A 287 27.76 -18.56 1.60
C LEU A 287 28.48 -19.71 0.89
N LYS A 288 29.80 -19.82 1.04
CA LYS A 288 30.60 -20.94 0.48
C LYS A 288 30.14 -22.28 1.03
N LYS A 289 29.94 -22.38 2.36
CA LYS A 289 29.39 -23.59 3.03
C LYS A 289 28.00 -23.95 2.53
N HIS A 290 27.14 -22.92 2.40
CA HIS A 290 25.78 -23.11 1.90
C HIS A 290 25.76 -23.59 0.44
N LYS A 291 26.62 -23.02 -0.43
CA LYS A 291 26.74 -23.42 -1.84
C LYS A 291 27.12 -24.90 -1.97
N ALA A 292 28.08 -25.37 -1.17
CA ALA A 292 28.45 -26.77 -1.15
C ALA A 292 27.25 -27.69 -0.76
N LYS A 293 26.53 -27.34 0.33
CA LYS A 293 25.33 -28.08 0.76
C LYS A 293 24.23 -28.09 -0.29
N GLN A 294 23.98 -26.96 -0.93
CA GLN A 294 22.95 -26.82 -1.96
C GLN A 294 23.30 -27.64 -3.22
N ASN A 295 24.59 -27.68 -3.62
CA ASN A 295 25.04 -28.47 -4.74
C ASN A 295 24.80 -29.98 -4.52
N ILE A 296 24.98 -30.48 -3.30
CA ILE A 296 24.67 -31.87 -2.95
C ILE A 296 23.17 -32.16 -3.12
N ILE A 297 22.31 -31.25 -2.66
CA ILE A 297 20.84 -31.37 -2.82
C ILE A 297 20.49 -31.36 -4.31
N LEU A 298 21.07 -30.45 -5.09
CA LEU A 298 20.85 -30.36 -6.54
C LEU A 298 21.28 -31.65 -7.24
N MET A 299 22.46 -32.18 -6.92
CA MET A 299 22.98 -33.42 -7.53
C MET A 299 22.06 -34.61 -7.24
N LYS A 300 21.56 -34.74 -6.00
CA LYS A 300 20.64 -35.80 -5.59
C LYS A 300 19.27 -35.72 -6.25
N ASN A 301 18.85 -34.52 -6.66
CA ASN A 301 17.49 -34.27 -7.14
C ASN A 301 17.45 -33.64 -8.53
N ARG A 302 18.42 -33.91 -9.40
CA ARG A 302 18.60 -33.29 -10.72
C ARG A 302 17.30 -33.21 -11.56
N GLY A 303 16.50 -34.24 -11.56
CA GLY A 303 15.27 -34.31 -12.37
C GLY A 303 14.09 -33.46 -11.84
N SER A 304 14.12 -33.08 -10.56
CA SER A 304 13.03 -32.34 -9.91
C SER A 304 13.43 -30.98 -9.34
N TYR A 305 14.73 -30.67 -9.36
CA TYR A 305 15.26 -29.42 -8.83
C TYR A 305 15.07 -28.25 -9.82
N HIS A 306 14.47 -27.17 -9.36
CA HIS A 306 14.30 -25.95 -10.16
C HIS A 306 15.63 -25.14 -10.19
N ASP A 307 16.54 -25.52 -11.08
CA ASP A 307 17.86 -24.88 -11.17
C ASP A 307 17.80 -23.54 -11.93
N LYS A 308 17.52 -22.48 -11.18
CA LYS A 308 17.62 -21.08 -11.62
C LYS A 308 18.69 -20.30 -10.86
N GLY A 309 19.52 -21.00 -10.09
CA GLY A 309 20.66 -20.47 -9.37
C GLY A 309 20.30 -19.60 -8.17
N PHE A 310 19.12 -19.76 -7.54
CA PHE A 310 18.77 -19.03 -6.33
C PHE A 310 19.63 -19.45 -5.15
N ILE A 311 20.15 -18.47 -4.38
CA ILE A 311 20.92 -18.72 -3.16
C ILE A 311 19.98 -19.25 -2.06
N PHE A 312 18.93 -18.50 -1.76
CA PHE A 312 17.94 -18.83 -0.74
C PHE A 312 16.79 -19.65 -1.35
N ALA A 313 17.15 -20.81 -1.89
CA ALA A 313 16.20 -21.74 -2.47
C ALA A 313 15.58 -22.67 -1.43
N LYS A 314 14.40 -23.21 -1.71
CA LYS A 314 13.75 -24.24 -0.90
C LYS A 314 14.53 -25.54 -0.95
N GLY A 315 14.78 -26.11 0.21
CA GLY A 315 15.45 -27.41 0.38
C GLY A 315 14.52 -28.59 0.60
N ILE A 316 13.24 -28.33 0.83
CA ILE A 316 12.17 -29.31 1.04
C ILE A 316 10.96 -28.81 0.27
N ASN A 317 10.22 -29.66 -0.39
CA ASN A 317 9.08 -29.33 -1.26
C ASN A 317 9.39 -28.19 -2.25
N ASP A 318 9.03 -28.32 -3.50
CA ASP A 318 9.41 -27.36 -4.55
C ASP A 318 10.91 -27.02 -4.54
N LEU A 319 11.77 -28.05 -4.58
CA LEU A 319 13.24 -27.92 -4.50
C LEU A 319 13.78 -26.93 -5.53
N GLY A 320 14.67 -26.04 -5.09
CA GLY A 320 15.33 -25.07 -5.96
C GLY A 320 14.48 -23.82 -6.28
N TYR A 321 13.19 -23.80 -5.98
CA TYR A 321 12.39 -22.58 -6.05
C TYR A 321 12.80 -21.59 -4.96
N PRO A 322 12.70 -20.27 -5.20
CA PRO A 322 13.07 -19.27 -4.20
C PRO A 322 12.22 -19.39 -2.94
N GLU A 323 12.85 -19.13 -1.78
CA GLU A 323 12.15 -19.16 -0.50
C GLU A 323 11.07 -18.08 -0.43
N HIS A 324 10.02 -18.37 0.32
CA HIS A 324 8.91 -17.46 0.46
C HIS A 324 9.12 -16.50 1.64
N ILE A 325 8.83 -15.20 1.43
CA ILE A 325 9.00 -14.15 2.45
C ILE A 325 8.30 -14.52 3.77
N ASN A 326 7.08 -15.08 3.69
CA ASN A 326 6.31 -15.45 4.89
C ASN A 326 6.96 -16.62 5.66
N THR A 327 7.66 -17.53 4.97
CA THR A 327 8.40 -18.62 5.65
C THR A 327 9.53 -18.04 6.47
N ILE A 328 10.34 -17.13 5.89
CA ILE A 328 11.40 -16.43 6.61
C ILE A 328 10.83 -15.68 7.83
N GLY A 329 9.68 -14.98 7.66
CA GLY A 329 9.03 -14.28 8.77
C GLY A 329 8.58 -15.22 9.90
N ARG A 330 7.99 -16.37 9.57
CA ARG A 330 7.55 -17.36 10.58
C ARG A 330 8.73 -17.99 11.32
N HIS A 331 9.81 -18.36 10.61
CA HIS A 331 11.01 -18.89 11.25
C HIS A 331 11.65 -17.84 12.16
N MET A 332 11.73 -16.58 11.73
CA MET A 332 12.22 -15.50 12.60
C MET A 332 11.40 -15.36 13.88
N HIS A 333 10.08 -15.36 13.77
CA HIS A 333 9.20 -15.28 14.94
C HIS A 333 9.45 -16.44 15.93
N SER A 334 9.58 -17.67 15.41
CA SER A 334 9.89 -18.85 16.24
C SER A 334 11.24 -18.70 16.95
N LEU A 335 12.28 -18.25 16.22
CA LEU A 335 13.62 -18.08 16.77
C LEU A 335 13.69 -16.93 17.78
N LEU A 336 12.98 -15.82 17.56
CA LEU A 336 12.85 -14.73 18.53
C LEU A 336 12.19 -15.22 19.83
N LYS A 337 11.14 -16.02 19.72
CA LYS A 337 10.49 -16.63 20.88
C LYS A 337 11.44 -17.54 21.65
N GLU A 338 12.19 -18.37 20.95
CA GLU A 338 13.19 -19.28 21.53
C GLU A 338 14.36 -18.53 22.21
N ALA A 339 14.73 -17.37 21.66
CA ALA A 339 15.77 -16.52 22.21
C ALA A 339 15.28 -15.62 23.36
N GLY A 340 13.98 -15.63 23.70
CA GLY A 340 13.39 -14.75 24.72
C GLY A 340 13.39 -13.27 24.30
N LEU A 341 13.37 -13.01 22.97
CA LEU A 341 13.42 -11.66 22.42
C LEU A 341 12.04 -11.19 21.92
N ASN A 342 11.92 -9.91 21.57
CA ASN A 342 10.67 -9.32 21.10
C ASN A 342 10.14 -10.00 19.81
N THR A 343 9.07 -10.76 19.94
CA THR A 343 8.45 -11.50 18.82
C THR A 343 7.68 -10.65 17.81
N SER A 344 7.46 -9.36 18.09
CA SER A 344 6.83 -8.44 17.14
C SER A 344 7.77 -8.01 16.00
N LEU A 345 9.07 -8.28 16.14
CA LEU A 345 10.08 -8.00 15.14
C LEU A 345 9.90 -8.90 13.90
N THR A 346 10.22 -8.33 12.76
CA THR A 346 10.08 -8.97 11.44
C THR A 346 11.42 -8.97 10.71
N PRO A 347 11.59 -9.71 9.61
CA PRO A 347 12.82 -9.63 8.80
C PRO A 347 13.18 -8.20 8.36
N HIS A 348 12.19 -7.30 8.27
CA HIS A 348 12.44 -5.88 7.99
C HIS A 348 13.10 -5.16 9.17
N SER A 349 12.86 -5.62 10.39
CA SER A 349 13.49 -5.07 11.59
C SER A 349 15.01 -5.26 11.59
N LEU A 350 15.55 -6.32 10.98
CA LEU A 350 17.00 -6.50 10.80
C LEU A 350 17.64 -5.39 9.95
N ARG A 351 16.88 -4.79 9.04
CA ARG A 351 17.34 -3.61 8.31
C ARG A 351 17.39 -2.37 9.21
N HIS A 352 16.48 -2.23 10.16
CA HIS A 352 16.53 -1.18 11.18
C HIS A 352 17.71 -1.41 12.12
N THR A 353 17.93 -2.67 12.56
CA THR A 353 19.12 -3.09 13.31
C THR A 353 20.41 -2.69 12.59
N HIS A 354 20.53 -3.02 11.30
CA HIS A 354 21.67 -2.65 10.48
C HIS A 354 21.90 -1.13 10.45
N THR A 355 20.83 -0.36 10.27
CA THR A 355 20.89 1.11 10.26
C THR A 355 21.36 1.66 11.60
N SER A 356 20.79 1.16 12.70
CA SER A 356 21.10 1.60 14.06
C SER A 356 22.56 1.30 14.44
N LEU A 357 23.03 0.08 14.11
CA LEU A 357 24.42 -0.32 14.39
C LEU A 357 25.45 0.43 13.54
N LEU A 358 25.13 0.77 12.28
CA LEU A 358 26.00 1.63 11.48
C LEU A 358 26.05 3.06 12.03
N ALA A 359 24.93 3.59 12.49
CA ALA A 359 24.89 4.90 13.16
C ALA A 359 25.72 4.89 14.45
N GLU A 360 25.60 3.82 15.24
CA GLU A 360 26.41 3.63 16.47
C GLU A 360 27.91 3.53 16.16
N ALA A 361 28.26 2.93 15.01
CA ALA A 361 29.65 2.87 14.52
C ALA A 361 30.15 4.22 13.94
N GLY A 362 29.32 5.28 13.93
CA GLY A 362 29.70 6.61 13.44
C GLY A 362 29.60 6.78 11.91
N VAL A 363 28.98 5.84 11.21
CA VAL A 363 28.78 5.96 9.74
C VAL A 363 27.78 7.07 9.45
N SER A 364 28.07 7.93 8.48
CA SER A 364 27.21 9.06 8.15
C SER A 364 25.85 8.64 7.57
N LEU A 365 24.81 9.44 7.79
CA LEU A 365 23.47 9.18 7.25
C LEU A 365 23.45 9.01 5.71
N PRO A 366 24.17 9.82 4.91
CA PRO A 366 24.23 9.64 3.46
C PRO A 366 24.78 8.27 3.06
N GLU A 367 25.87 7.80 3.68
CA GLU A 367 26.48 6.50 3.40
C GLU A 367 25.55 5.34 3.77
N ILE A 368 24.85 5.45 4.91
CA ILE A 368 23.82 4.47 5.31
C ILE A 368 22.69 4.46 4.27
N MET A 369 22.22 5.62 3.82
CA MET A 369 21.16 5.72 2.83
C MET A 369 21.57 5.12 1.48
N GLU A 370 22.79 5.35 1.04
CA GLU A 370 23.34 4.76 -0.18
C GLU A 370 23.40 3.24 -0.07
N ARG A 371 23.96 2.71 1.01
CA ARG A 371 24.04 1.26 1.28
C ARG A 371 22.67 0.61 1.29
N LEU A 372 21.68 1.26 1.86
CA LEU A 372 20.29 0.80 1.91
C LEU A 372 19.53 1.02 0.58
N GLY A 373 20.00 1.89 -0.30
CA GLY A 373 19.33 2.28 -1.55
C GLY A 373 18.10 3.16 -1.30
N HIS A 374 18.20 4.10 -0.38
CA HIS A 374 17.17 5.11 -0.06
C HIS A 374 17.58 6.47 -0.61
N LYS A 375 16.68 7.11 -1.40
CA LYS A 375 16.92 8.47 -1.85
C LYS A 375 16.44 9.52 -0.83
N TYR A 376 15.28 9.27 -0.23
CA TYR A 376 14.66 10.10 0.80
C TYR A 376 13.75 9.21 1.66
N GLU A 377 14.28 8.58 2.69
CA GLU A 377 13.44 7.75 3.55
C GLU A 377 13.38 8.29 4.96
N LYS A 378 12.22 8.82 5.32
CA LYS A 378 11.91 9.32 6.67
C LYS A 378 12.23 8.28 7.75
N THR A 379 12.04 7.00 7.46
CA THR A 379 12.30 5.91 8.38
C THR A 379 13.80 5.76 8.69
N THR A 380 14.68 5.87 7.70
CA THR A 380 16.14 5.80 7.92
C THR A 380 16.61 7.00 8.74
N THR A 381 16.12 8.18 8.41
CA THR A 381 16.40 9.39 9.19
C THR A 381 15.89 9.25 10.62
N TRP A 382 14.68 8.71 10.79
CA TRP A 382 14.11 8.48 12.12
C TRP A 382 14.95 7.48 12.93
N VAL A 383 15.33 6.32 12.36
CA VAL A 383 16.19 5.33 13.03
C VAL A 383 17.55 5.91 13.37
N TYR A 384 18.14 6.70 12.44
CA TYR A 384 19.43 7.36 12.65
C TYR A 384 19.37 8.40 13.80
N THR A 385 18.26 9.15 13.90
CA THR A 385 18.10 10.19 14.93
C THR A 385 17.66 9.62 16.29
N HIS A 386 17.01 8.43 16.28
CA HIS A 386 16.67 7.70 17.51
C HIS A 386 17.86 6.83 17.92
N THR A 387 18.78 7.48 18.62
CA THR A 387 20.04 6.91 19.09
C THR A 387 19.83 5.65 19.93
N THR A 388 20.75 4.67 19.81
CA THR A 388 20.78 3.49 20.69
C THR A 388 20.96 3.91 22.15
N LYS A 389 20.60 3.02 23.08
CA LYS A 389 20.84 3.28 24.54
C LYS A 389 22.30 3.57 24.81
N THR A 390 23.22 2.92 24.09
CA THR A 390 24.68 3.12 24.18
C THR A 390 25.05 4.54 23.77
N MET A 391 24.56 5.02 22.61
CA MET A 391 24.84 6.38 22.13
C MET A 391 24.30 7.46 23.08
N LYS A 392 23.10 7.26 23.66
CA LYS A 392 22.53 8.18 24.65
C LYS A 392 23.43 8.31 25.87
N LYS A 393 23.93 7.18 26.41
CA LYS A 393 24.86 7.18 27.53
C LYS A 393 26.20 7.86 27.19
N GLU A 394 26.72 7.58 26.00
CA GLU A 394 27.98 8.18 25.54
C GLU A 394 27.86 9.69 25.31
N ALA A 395 26.75 10.16 24.73
CA ALA A 395 26.47 11.59 24.58
C ALA A 395 26.43 12.30 25.95
N SER A 396 25.74 11.70 26.92
CA SER A 396 25.72 12.25 28.31
C SER A 396 27.10 12.28 28.91
N ARG A 397 27.93 11.24 28.71
CA ARG A 397 29.32 11.19 29.21
C ARG A 397 30.15 12.29 28.57
N LYS A 398 30.16 12.40 27.21
CA LYS A 398 30.90 13.43 26.48
C LYS A 398 30.50 14.85 26.92
N PHE A 399 29.19 15.07 27.11
CA PHE A 399 28.71 16.34 27.65
C PHE A 399 29.24 16.61 29.07
N SER A 400 29.19 15.61 29.97
CA SER A 400 29.72 15.75 31.32
C SER A 400 31.23 16.03 31.32
N GLU A 401 32.00 15.40 30.42
CA GLU A 401 33.44 15.64 30.25
C GLU A 401 33.72 17.08 29.78
N LEU A 402 32.92 17.58 28.82
CA LEU A 402 33.02 18.95 28.34
C LEU A 402 32.72 19.96 29.45
N MET A 403 31.67 19.70 30.24
CA MET A 403 31.28 20.59 31.33
C MET A 403 32.29 20.60 32.52
N LYS A 404 33.09 19.53 32.69
CA LYS A 404 34.15 19.48 33.68
C LYS A 404 35.39 20.31 33.29
N SER A 405 35.51 20.68 32.02
CA SER A 405 36.59 21.51 31.49
C SER A 405 36.28 23.02 31.53
N LEU A 406 35.06 23.40 32.00
CA LEU A 406 34.64 24.78 32.29
C LEU A 406 34.91 25.13 33.74
#